data_2bf025a949a8c6a731d46dccc6f4de82
#
_entry.id   2bf025a949a8c6a731d46dccc6f4de82
#
_cell.length_a   1.000
_cell.length_b   1.000
_cell.length_c   1.000
_cell.angle_alpha   90.00
_cell.angle_beta   90.00
_cell.angle_gamma   90.00
#
_symmetry.space_group_name_H-M   'P 1'
#
loop_
_entity.id
_entity.type
_entity.pdbx_description
1 polymer ?
#
loop_
_entity_poly.entity_id
_entity_poly.type
_entity_poly.pdbx_seq_one_letter_code
_entity_poly.pdbx_strand_id
1 'polypeptide(L)'
;MLWERCTAGAAEALTVLTRLFSLQFVHINNLKLICRAHQLVHEGYKFMFDEKLVTVWSAPNYCYRCGNIASIMVFKDVNTREPKLFRAVPDSERVIPPRTTTPYF
;
A
#
# COMPACT_ATOMS: atom_id res chain seq x y z
N MET A 1 0.16 11.26 9.80
CA MET A 1 0.94 11.71 8.63
C MET A 1 0.42 13.07 8.20
N LEU A 2 1.29 13.88 7.63
CA LEU A 2 0.91 15.25 7.27
C LEU A 2 -0.30 15.32 6.37
N TRP A 3 -0.41 14.42 5.44
CA TRP A 3 -1.49 14.48 4.49
C TRP A 3 -2.84 14.00 5.05
N GLU A 4 -2.85 13.35 6.19
CA GLU A 4 -4.08 13.06 6.90
C GLU A 4 -4.76 14.32 7.42
N ARG A 5 -4.01 15.40 7.51
CA ARG A 5 -4.53 16.70 7.94
C ARG A 5 -4.99 17.57 6.80
N CYS A 6 -4.86 17.10 5.58
CA CYS A 6 -5.35 17.85 4.43
C CYS A 6 -6.87 17.95 4.48
N THR A 7 -7.39 19.07 3.99
CA THR A 7 -8.83 19.22 3.86
C THR A 7 -9.35 18.22 2.84
N ALA A 8 -10.61 17.83 2.98
CA ALA A 8 -11.22 16.88 2.06
C ALA A 8 -11.09 17.34 0.59
N GLY A 9 -11.30 18.62 0.33
CA GLY A 9 -11.18 19.14 -1.03
C GLY A 9 -9.78 19.03 -1.61
N ALA A 10 -8.74 19.30 -0.79
CA ALA A 10 -7.37 19.18 -1.23
C ALA A 10 -7.01 17.71 -1.52
N ALA A 11 -7.47 16.79 -0.67
CA ALA A 11 -7.24 15.37 -0.87
C ALA A 11 -7.91 14.86 -2.15
N GLU A 12 -9.13 15.32 -2.43
CA GLU A 12 -9.86 14.95 -3.64
C GLU A 12 -9.14 15.48 -4.89
N ALA A 13 -8.70 16.73 -4.87
CA ALA A 13 -7.98 17.31 -5.99
C ALA A 13 -6.69 16.56 -6.27
N LEU A 14 -5.95 16.22 -5.24
CA LEU A 14 -4.71 15.46 -5.37
C LEU A 14 -4.99 14.07 -5.94
N THR A 15 -6.06 13.42 -5.50
CA THR A 15 -6.46 12.11 -6.00
C THR A 15 -6.81 12.16 -7.49
N VAL A 16 -7.54 13.19 -7.92
CA VAL A 16 -7.88 13.36 -9.33
C VAL A 16 -6.63 13.54 -10.18
N LEU A 17 -5.69 14.39 -9.74
CA LEU A 17 -4.44 14.60 -10.47
C LEU A 17 -3.63 13.31 -10.55
N THR A 18 -3.50 12.59 -9.45
CA THR A 18 -2.76 11.33 -9.41
C THR A 18 -3.39 10.31 -10.36
N ARG A 19 -4.71 10.25 -10.40
CA ARG A 19 -5.43 9.37 -11.30
C ARG A 19 -5.10 9.70 -12.76
N LEU A 20 -5.20 10.97 -13.13
CA LEU A 20 -4.93 11.40 -14.51
C LEU A 20 -3.50 11.08 -14.93
N PHE A 21 -2.53 11.40 -14.10
CA PHE A 21 -1.13 11.10 -14.39
C PHE A 21 -0.86 9.61 -14.49
N SER A 22 -1.43 8.82 -13.59
CA SER A 22 -1.23 7.37 -13.59
C SER A 22 -1.83 6.73 -14.83
N LEU A 23 -3.05 7.09 -15.19
CA LEU A 23 -3.71 6.56 -16.39
C LEU A 23 -2.97 6.94 -17.64
N GLN A 24 -2.53 8.19 -17.74
CA GLN A 24 -1.78 8.68 -18.88
C GLN A 24 -0.43 7.98 -19.01
N PHE A 25 0.28 7.84 -17.91
CA PHE A 25 1.58 7.16 -17.88
C PHE A 25 1.47 5.71 -18.34
N VAL A 26 0.48 4.99 -17.81
CA VAL A 26 0.23 3.60 -18.18
C VAL A 26 -0.11 3.48 -19.67
N HIS A 27 -0.93 4.39 -20.17
CA HIS A 27 -1.35 4.38 -21.57
C HIS A 27 -0.19 4.68 -22.52
N ILE A 28 0.56 5.75 -22.24
CA ILE A 28 1.67 6.18 -23.09
C ILE A 28 2.76 5.13 -23.15
N ASN A 29 3.06 4.48 -22.03
CA ASN A 29 4.14 3.50 -21.95
C ASN A 29 3.67 2.07 -22.21
N ASN A 30 2.41 1.89 -22.56
CA ASN A 30 1.83 0.58 -22.85
C ASN A 30 2.01 -0.40 -21.69
N LEU A 31 1.79 0.08 -20.49
CA LEU A 31 1.89 -0.71 -19.26
C LEU A 31 0.52 -1.25 -18.88
N LYS A 32 0.52 -2.27 -18.03
CA LYS A 32 -0.72 -2.88 -17.56
C LYS A 32 -1.06 -2.47 -16.13
N LEU A 33 -0.04 -2.25 -15.32
CA LEU A 33 -0.23 -2.01 -13.90
C LEU A 33 0.97 -1.27 -13.32
N ILE A 34 0.69 -0.34 -12.44
CA ILE A 34 1.70 0.28 -11.57
C ILE A 34 1.59 -0.36 -10.20
N CYS A 35 2.67 -0.96 -9.73
CA CYS A 35 2.73 -1.50 -8.37
C CYS A 35 3.57 -0.58 -7.52
N ARG A 36 3.07 -0.23 -6.36
CA ARG A 36 3.76 0.67 -5.44
C ARG A 36 3.59 0.20 -3.99
N ALA A 37 4.39 0.78 -3.11
CA ALA A 37 4.32 0.55 -1.68
C ALA A 37 4.40 1.89 -0.96
N HIS A 38 4.93 1.91 0.25
CA HIS A 38 5.21 3.09 1.07
C HIS A 38 4.01 3.60 1.85
N GLN A 39 2.81 3.43 1.38
CA GLN A 39 1.62 3.92 2.06
C GLN A 39 0.89 2.75 2.74
N LEU A 40 0.58 2.90 4.01
CA LEU A 40 -0.09 1.86 4.79
C LEU A 40 -1.48 1.57 4.23
N VAL A 41 -1.74 0.30 3.99
CA VAL A 41 -3.06 -0.20 3.61
C VAL A 41 -3.46 -1.25 4.63
N HIS A 42 -4.56 -1.02 5.35
CA HIS A 42 -4.99 -1.93 6.41
C HIS A 42 -5.37 -3.32 5.91
N GLU A 43 -5.85 -3.39 4.68
CA GLU A 43 -6.25 -4.63 4.03
C GLU A 43 -5.08 -5.38 3.39
N GLY A 44 -3.88 -4.81 3.41
CA GLY A 44 -2.69 -5.37 2.80
C GLY A 44 -2.45 -4.95 1.36
N TYR A 45 -3.47 -4.77 0.58
CA TYR A 45 -3.36 -4.25 -0.79
C TYR A 45 -4.62 -3.48 -1.17
N LYS A 46 -4.47 -2.57 -2.13
CA LYS A 46 -5.59 -1.78 -2.62
C LYS A 46 -5.37 -1.40 -4.07
N PHE A 47 -6.31 -1.79 -4.92
CA PHE A 47 -6.34 -1.34 -6.31
C PHE A 47 -6.99 0.02 -6.41
N MET A 48 -6.48 0.85 -7.31
CA MET A 48 -6.99 2.19 -7.59
C MET A 48 -6.99 2.42 -9.09
N PHE A 49 -7.77 3.42 -9.51
CA PHE A 49 -7.77 3.92 -10.89
C PHE A 49 -8.02 2.81 -11.92
N ASP A 50 -9.18 2.18 -11.79
CA ASP A 50 -9.61 1.10 -12.69
C ASP A 50 -8.60 -0.04 -12.74
N GLU A 51 -8.04 -0.39 -11.58
CA GLU A 51 -7.04 -1.44 -11.42
C GLU A 51 -5.74 -1.18 -12.19
N LYS A 52 -5.45 0.08 -12.50
CA LYS A 52 -4.19 0.47 -13.14
C LYS A 52 -3.07 0.72 -12.14
N LEU A 53 -3.41 0.82 -10.87
CA LEU A 53 -2.45 1.02 -9.79
C LEU A 53 -2.83 0.14 -8.60
N VAL A 54 -1.83 -0.47 -7.99
CA VAL A 54 -2.04 -1.20 -6.74
C VAL A 54 -1.00 -0.78 -5.72
N THR A 55 -1.46 -0.53 -4.50
CA THR A 55 -0.59 -0.33 -3.35
C THR A 55 -0.52 -1.63 -2.58
N VAL A 56 0.69 -2.13 -2.33
CA VAL A 56 0.94 -3.37 -1.60
C VAL A 56 1.69 -3.03 -0.33
N TRP A 57 1.17 -3.52 0.79
CA TRP A 57 1.81 -3.30 2.09
C TRP A 57 2.18 -4.65 2.71
N SER A 58 3.47 -4.85 2.97
CA SER A 58 4.00 -6.15 3.38
C SER A 58 4.50 -6.19 4.83
N ALA A 59 4.19 -5.19 5.63
CA ALA A 59 4.58 -5.14 7.04
C ALA A 59 3.34 -5.31 7.93
N PRO A 60 3.08 -6.52 8.46
CA PRO A 60 1.90 -6.74 9.30
C PRO A 60 2.07 -6.06 10.65
N ASN A 61 0.98 -5.59 11.23
CA ASN A 61 0.95 -4.89 12.51
C ASN A 61 2.07 -3.85 12.59
N TYR A 62 2.08 -2.94 11.65
CA TYR A 62 3.16 -1.96 11.49
C TYR A 62 3.38 -1.16 12.76
N CYS A 63 4.64 -1.02 13.15
CA CYS A 63 5.06 -0.35 14.39
C CYS A 63 4.47 -0.99 15.65
N TYR A 64 4.07 -2.27 15.54
CA TYR A 64 3.50 -3.05 16.65
C TYR A 64 2.19 -2.49 17.19
N ARG A 65 1.52 -1.64 16.43
CA ARG A 65 0.29 -0.98 16.91
C ARG A 65 -0.79 -0.77 15.86
N CYS A 66 -0.48 -0.87 14.59
CA CYS A 66 -1.46 -0.54 13.55
C CYS A 66 -2.49 -1.63 13.32
N GLY A 67 -2.19 -2.87 13.71
CA GLY A 67 -3.13 -3.98 13.57
C GLY A 67 -3.49 -4.34 12.15
N ASN A 68 -2.72 -3.88 11.18
CA ASN A 68 -3.01 -4.10 9.77
C ASN A 68 -2.62 -5.51 9.32
N ILE A 69 -3.29 -5.96 8.27
CA ILE A 69 -2.93 -7.16 7.53
C ILE A 69 -1.88 -6.75 6.49
N ALA A 70 -1.00 -7.67 6.14
CA ALA A 70 -0.01 -7.47 5.10
C ALA A 70 -0.31 -8.35 3.89
N SER A 71 0.33 -8.05 2.78
CA SER A 71 0.15 -8.83 1.57
C SER A 71 1.43 -8.94 0.76
N ILE A 72 1.46 -9.95 -0.09
CA ILE A 72 2.46 -10.14 -1.14
C ILE A 72 1.70 -10.35 -2.44
N MET A 73 2.10 -9.66 -3.48
CA MET A 73 1.50 -9.85 -4.79
C MET A 73 2.34 -10.82 -5.60
N VAL A 74 1.74 -11.93 -5.99
CA VAL A 74 2.40 -12.96 -6.80
C VAL A 74 2.02 -12.76 -8.25
N PHE A 75 3.00 -12.64 -9.12
CA PHE A 75 2.80 -12.52 -10.56
C PHE A 75 3.17 -13.83 -11.24
N LYS A 76 2.20 -14.45 -11.86
CA LYS A 76 2.43 -15.67 -12.64
C LYS A 76 2.77 -15.33 -14.09
N ASP A 77 2.12 -14.30 -14.62
CA ASP A 77 2.46 -13.70 -15.90
C ASP A 77 1.99 -12.24 -15.92
N VAL A 78 2.05 -11.58 -17.05
CA VAL A 78 1.72 -10.16 -17.19
C VAL A 78 0.27 -9.87 -16.79
N ASN A 79 -0.64 -10.79 -17.06
CA ASN A 79 -2.07 -10.60 -16.82
C ASN A 79 -2.58 -11.35 -15.59
N THR A 80 -1.78 -12.26 -15.04
CA THR A 80 -2.20 -13.11 -13.94
C THR A 80 -1.44 -12.73 -12.67
N ARG A 81 -2.17 -12.23 -11.70
CA ARG A 81 -1.61 -11.82 -10.42
C ARG A 81 -2.54 -12.25 -9.29
N GLU A 82 -1.96 -12.61 -8.17
CA GLU A 82 -2.70 -13.10 -7.02
C GLU A 82 -2.14 -12.47 -5.75
N PRO A 83 -2.95 -11.73 -4.98
CA PRO A 83 -2.50 -11.25 -3.67
C PRO A 83 -2.61 -12.37 -2.64
N LYS A 84 -1.60 -12.48 -1.80
CA LYS A 84 -1.61 -13.40 -0.66
C LYS A 84 -1.53 -12.57 0.61
N LEU A 85 -2.48 -12.77 1.49
CA LEU A 85 -2.57 -12.04 2.75
C LEU A 85 -1.89 -12.83 3.87
N PHE A 86 -1.28 -12.10 4.79
CA PHE A 86 -0.72 -12.72 5.99
C PHE A 86 -0.83 -11.75 7.17
N ARG A 87 -0.79 -12.32 8.37
CA ARG A 87 -0.89 -11.55 9.60
C ARG A 87 0.40 -11.63 10.37
N ALA A 88 0.56 -10.72 11.34
CA ALA A 88 1.70 -10.74 12.22
C ALA A 88 1.75 -12.02 13.05
N VAL A 89 2.95 -12.48 13.34
CA VAL A 89 3.18 -13.55 14.30
C VAL A 89 2.69 -13.07 15.67
N PRO A 90 2.00 -13.92 16.47
CA PRO A 90 1.56 -13.53 17.80
C PRO A 90 2.71 -13.02 18.66
N ASP A 91 2.44 -12.04 19.50
CA ASP A 91 3.47 -11.43 20.35
C ASP A 91 4.16 -12.44 21.25
N SER A 92 3.47 -13.50 21.63
CA SER A 92 4.04 -14.57 22.46
C SER A 92 5.14 -15.36 21.74
N GLU A 93 5.13 -15.35 20.40
CA GLU A 93 6.10 -16.10 19.60
C GLU A 93 7.15 -15.22 18.94
N ARG A 94 7.13 -13.92 19.25
CA ARG A 94 8.03 -13.01 18.58
C ARG A 94 8.81 -12.18 19.57
N VAL A 95 10.05 -11.89 19.22
CA VAL A 95 10.89 -10.98 20.01
C VAL A 95 10.68 -9.57 19.48
N ILE A 96 10.05 -8.74 20.30
CA ILE A 96 9.89 -7.33 19.98
C ILE A 96 11.12 -6.61 20.51
N PRO A 97 11.84 -5.85 19.68
CA PRO A 97 13.01 -5.12 20.14
C PRO A 97 12.64 -4.14 21.24
N PRO A 98 13.56 -3.86 22.18
CA PRO A 98 13.30 -2.87 23.20
C PRO A 98 12.91 -1.55 22.55
N ARG A 99 12.05 -0.83 23.23
CA ARG A 99 11.61 0.44 22.71
C ARG A 99 12.78 1.37 22.49
N THR A 100 12.86 1.85 21.29
CA THR A 100 13.93 2.73 20.87
C THR A 100 13.35 4.03 20.36
N THR A 101 14.00 4.65 19.40
CA THR A 101 13.52 5.86 18.79
C THR A 101 12.21 5.65 18.06
N THR A 102 11.52 6.75 17.82
CA THR A 102 10.30 6.75 17.04
C THR A 102 10.58 6.24 15.61
N PRO A 103 9.77 5.32 15.10
CA PRO A 103 9.95 4.87 13.74
C PRO A 103 9.68 5.98 12.74
N TYR A 104 10.33 5.88 11.60
CA TYR A 104 10.13 6.82 10.51
C TYR A 104 8.99 6.36 9.61
N PHE A 105 8.20 7.33 9.19
CA PHE A 105 7.06 7.09 8.32
C PHE A 105 7.17 7.90 7.04
#